data_9d2d75bdaa0eedeb7cbc8c5563477708
#
_entry.id   9d2d75bdaa0eedeb7cbc8c5563477708
#
_cell.length_a   1.000
_cell.length_b   1.000
_cell.length_c   1.000
_cell.angle_alpha   90.00
_cell.angle_beta   90.00
_cell.angle_gamma   90.00
#
_symmetry.space_group_name_H-M   'P 1'
#
loop_
_entity.id
_entity.type
_entity.pdbx_description
1 polymer ?
#
loop_
_entity_poly.entity_id
_entity_poly.type
_entity_poly.pdbx_seq_one_letter_code
_entity_poly.pdbx_strand_id
1 'polypeptide(L)'
;DWIKDGGDHSIAFPQEQNVVCASMKKGEEPVLSAPYNKGYEVLPKENKIAFYYRDDNALIDDKLADMKVSVDINGTEYEMTYNAGNKRFEYNYNKLESGRTYYRYKVGDEYILDKYNDKQEQKEGNDYSYIEYYKLNATIQAEVMNASFNYNENNVVKFTVNQDENETKNETKKMEVASASIDVSSLGGSSTLAIVPDLQAVTISATTDTSLGKKTLPIVVTDQYGNEYSTSVQVEVTARTRKNAKDFDWDESVIYFMVTDRFFDGNESNNTASGAQTYGKDNAGLYHGGDFAGITQKLDYLEDLGINTIWITPIVENIPGVTVTDTGKEDVPYNAAYHGYWASDFTKLNPTLGTKEEFQTLIDQAHNRGIRIMVDIVVNHAGYDTKFGDMIRSEDDVVSGSDQKDSLSDLPDFKTEDPAVSAQLVKWQTQWVKDFGIDYFRVDTVKHVENDTWAELKNALTEVDSDFKMIGELSLIH
;
A
#
# COMPACT_ATOMS: atom_id res chain seq x y z
N ASP A 1 0.61 22.26 27.18
CA ASP A 1 0.61 22.94 28.52
C ASP A 1 -0.07 24.31 28.53
N TRP A 2 -0.27 24.92 27.38
CA TRP A 2 -0.95 26.23 27.23
C TRP A 2 -2.48 26.19 27.42
N ILE A 3 -3.08 25.01 27.50
CA ILE A 3 -4.50 24.77 27.79
C ILE A 3 -4.79 24.87 29.32
N LYS A 4 -3.76 24.96 30.16
CA LYS A 4 -3.92 24.89 31.65
C LYS A 4 -4.54 26.14 32.30
N ASP A 5 -4.51 27.29 31.65
CA ASP A 5 -5.02 28.54 32.19
C ASP A 5 -6.51 28.77 31.98
N GLY A 6 -7.16 27.99 31.12
CA GLY A 6 -8.58 28.04 30.89
C GLY A 6 -9.09 29.23 30.08
N GLY A 7 -8.20 29.92 29.36
CA GLY A 7 -8.55 30.96 28.39
C GLY A 7 -9.04 30.36 27.06
N ASP A 8 -9.64 31.24 26.23
CA ASP A 8 -9.91 30.91 24.84
C ASP A 8 -8.60 31.01 24.03
N HIS A 9 -8.19 29.91 23.41
CA HIS A 9 -6.94 29.83 22.64
C HIS A 9 -7.23 29.51 21.19
N SER A 10 -6.58 30.24 20.28
CA SER A 10 -6.56 29.90 18.86
C SER A 10 -5.15 29.52 18.43
N ILE A 11 -5.03 28.37 17.77
CA ILE A 11 -3.77 27.88 17.19
C ILE A 11 -3.85 28.03 15.68
N ALA A 12 -2.87 28.74 15.12
CA ALA A 12 -2.68 28.77 13.69
C ALA A 12 -1.59 27.76 13.30
N PHE A 13 -1.94 26.79 12.44
CA PHE A 13 -0.98 25.89 11.83
C PHE A 13 -0.65 26.40 10.43
N PRO A 14 0.52 26.98 10.19
CA PRO A 14 0.91 27.36 8.83
C PRO A 14 1.20 26.07 8.02
N GLN A 15 0.32 25.75 7.11
CA GLN A 15 0.65 24.89 5.97
C GLN A 15 0.70 25.78 4.74
N GLU A 16 1.72 25.62 3.95
CA GLU A 16 2.18 26.45 2.84
C GLU A 16 1.25 27.49 2.18
N GLN A 17 -0.04 27.42 2.29
CA GLN A 17 -1.02 28.43 1.84
C GLN A 17 -2.33 28.42 2.64
N ASN A 18 -2.49 27.56 3.64
CA ASN A 18 -3.69 27.46 4.43
C ASN A 18 -3.37 27.52 5.93
N VAL A 19 -3.92 28.51 6.61
CA VAL A 19 -3.90 28.55 8.07
C VAL A 19 -5.17 27.86 8.58
N VAL A 20 -5.02 26.76 9.29
CA VAL A 20 -6.11 26.11 10.00
C VAL A 20 -6.13 26.68 11.41
N CYS A 21 -7.23 27.36 11.80
CA CYS A 21 -7.41 27.83 13.16
C CYS A 21 -8.38 26.91 13.91
N ALA A 22 -7.93 26.45 15.06
CA ALA A 22 -8.81 25.83 16.05
C ALA A 22 -9.06 26.78 17.19
N SER A 23 -10.33 27.07 17.53
CA SER A 23 -10.70 27.77 18.76
C SER A 23 -11.25 26.76 19.76
N MET A 24 -10.77 26.82 21.00
CA MET A 24 -11.19 25.93 22.07
C MET A 24 -11.58 26.70 23.31
N LYS A 25 -12.71 26.32 23.91
CA LYS A 25 -13.01 26.70 25.31
C LYS A 25 -12.69 25.51 26.22
N LYS A 26 -12.33 25.80 27.45
CA LYS A 26 -12.04 24.76 28.44
C LYS A 26 -13.24 23.81 28.61
N GLY A 27 -13.03 22.52 28.27
CA GLY A 27 -14.06 21.50 28.37
C GLY A 27 -14.89 21.28 27.09
N GLU A 28 -14.59 21.97 25.99
CA GLU A 28 -15.19 21.75 24.67
C GLU A 28 -14.19 21.01 23.74
N GLU A 29 -14.70 20.19 22.83
CA GLU A 29 -13.88 19.61 21.79
C GLU A 29 -13.43 20.70 20.80
N PRO A 30 -12.19 20.59 20.23
CA PRO A 30 -11.69 21.56 19.26
C PRO A 30 -12.58 21.58 18.02
N VAL A 31 -13.16 22.73 17.73
CA VAL A 31 -13.87 22.97 16.48
C VAL A 31 -12.85 23.46 15.45
N LEU A 32 -12.48 22.59 14.50
CA LEU A 32 -11.73 23.00 13.33
C LEU A 32 -12.67 23.82 12.43
N SER A 33 -12.51 25.14 12.44
CA SER A 33 -13.21 25.99 11.48
C SER A 33 -12.58 25.82 10.09
N ALA A 34 -13.40 25.83 9.03
CA ALA A 34 -12.92 25.94 7.65
C ALA A 34 -11.95 27.15 7.54
N PRO A 35 -10.96 27.11 6.61
CA PRO A 35 -9.98 28.18 6.46
C PRO A 35 -10.72 29.52 6.32
N TYR A 36 -10.55 30.39 7.31
CA TYR A 36 -11.22 31.70 7.36
C TYR A 36 -10.39 32.82 6.74
N ASN A 37 -9.17 32.52 6.30
CA ASN A 37 -8.27 33.41 5.57
C ASN A 37 -8.56 33.48 4.06
N LYS A 38 -9.75 33.12 3.65
CA LYS A 38 -10.23 33.14 2.29
C LYS A 38 -11.45 34.03 2.17
N GLY A 39 -11.40 35.03 1.31
CA GLY A 39 -12.57 35.84 0.98
C GLY A 39 -13.42 35.23 -0.15
N TYR A 40 -12.81 34.43 -0.99
CA TYR A 40 -13.51 33.78 -2.09
C TYR A 40 -12.89 32.41 -2.46
N GLU A 41 -13.64 31.66 -3.24
CA GLU A 41 -13.20 30.43 -3.88
C GLU A 41 -13.79 30.30 -5.29
N VAL A 42 -12.93 30.04 -6.27
CA VAL A 42 -13.36 29.77 -7.64
C VAL A 42 -13.60 28.27 -7.78
N LEU A 43 -14.79 27.89 -8.24
CA LEU A 43 -15.24 26.52 -8.38
C LEU A 43 -15.65 26.24 -9.85
N PRO A 44 -14.69 26.00 -10.75
CA PRO A 44 -14.96 25.89 -12.17
C PRO A 44 -15.91 24.75 -12.55
N LYS A 45 -15.83 23.62 -11.85
CA LYS A 45 -16.74 22.46 -12.05
C LYS A 45 -18.20 22.81 -11.80
N GLU A 46 -18.44 23.72 -10.86
CA GLU A 46 -19.77 24.14 -10.47
C GLU A 46 -20.22 25.44 -11.17
N ASN A 47 -19.36 25.95 -12.04
CA ASN A 47 -19.57 27.23 -12.74
C ASN A 47 -19.93 28.39 -11.79
N LYS A 48 -19.22 28.48 -10.63
CA LYS A 48 -19.52 29.46 -9.60
C LYS A 48 -18.28 30.02 -8.92
N ILE A 49 -18.49 31.17 -8.25
CA ILE A 49 -17.58 31.75 -7.27
C ILE A 49 -18.30 31.75 -5.93
N ALA A 50 -17.68 31.17 -4.92
CA ALA A 50 -18.16 31.26 -3.54
C ALA A 50 -17.45 32.43 -2.84
N PHE A 51 -18.22 33.34 -2.24
CA PHE A 51 -17.72 34.47 -1.47
C PHE A 51 -17.91 34.22 0.01
N TYR A 52 -16.90 34.61 0.79
CA TYR A 52 -16.86 34.40 2.25
C TYR A 52 -16.48 35.67 2.96
N TYR A 53 -17.25 36.04 3.99
CA TYR A 53 -16.93 37.16 4.85
C TYR A 53 -17.00 36.76 6.32
N ARG A 54 -15.98 37.19 7.08
CA ARG A 54 -15.94 37.03 8.53
C ARG A 54 -15.22 38.22 9.16
N ASP A 55 -15.86 38.79 10.20
CA ASP A 55 -15.24 39.74 11.11
C ASP A 55 -14.86 39.01 12.40
N ASP A 56 -13.56 38.89 12.64
CA ASP A 56 -13.04 38.15 13.79
C ASP A 56 -13.34 38.88 15.11
N ASN A 57 -13.41 40.22 15.11
CA ASN A 57 -13.78 41.00 16.30
C ASN A 57 -15.25 40.78 16.64
N ALA A 58 -16.14 40.84 15.67
CA ALA A 58 -17.55 40.56 15.85
C ALA A 58 -17.80 39.10 16.29
N LEU A 59 -16.97 38.16 15.86
CA LEU A 59 -17.01 36.78 16.32
C LEU A 59 -16.64 36.68 17.81
N ILE A 60 -15.56 37.32 18.23
CA ILE A 60 -15.12 37.35 19.64
C ILE A 60 -16.20 37.99 20.55
N ASP A 61 -16.85 39.04 20.08
CA ASP A 61 -17.91 39.73 20.77
C ASP A 61 -19.29 39.03 20.72
N ASP A 62 -19.37 37.87 20.07
CA ASP A 62 -20.60 37.10 19.80
C ASP A 62 -21.67 37.89 19.03
N LYS A 63 -21.25 38.83 18.17
CA LYS A 63 -22.11 39.71 17.36
C LYS A 63 -22.11 39.41 15.88
N LEU A 64 -21.29 38.44 15.45
CA LEU A 64 -21.10 38.12 14.02
C LEU A 64 -22.43 37.75 13.34
N ALA A 65 -23.28 36.96 14.00
CA ALA A 65 -24.54 36.52 13.44
C ALA A 65 -25.59 37.64 13.26
N ASP A 66 -25.44 38.76 13.99
CA ASP A 66 -26.35 39.88 13.93
C ASP A 66 -26.00 40.91 12.86
N MET A 67 -24.86 40.74 12.21
CA MET A 67 -24.40 41.64 11.15
C MET A 67 -25.24 41.49 9.88
N LYS A 68 -25.40 42.63 9.17
CA LYS A 68 -25.91 42.61 7.79
C LYS A 68 -24.74 42.71 6.82
N VAL A 69 -24.56 41.68 6.05
CA VAL A 69 -23.44 41.58 5.09
C VAL A 69 -23.97 41.28 3.70
N SER A 70 -23.52 42.06 2.73
CA SER A 70 -23.75 41.82 1.31
C SER A 70 -22.42 41.79 0.58
N VAL A 71 -22.39 41.17 -0.62
CA VAL A 71 -21.28 41.27 -1.55
C VAL A 71 -21.75 42.05 -2.79
N ASP A 72 -21.04 43.10 -3.13
CA ASP A 72 -21.21 43.84 -4.41
C ASP A 72 -20.31 43.16 -5.46
N ILE A 73 -20.94 42.58 -6.46
CA ILE A 73 -20.29 41.91 -7.58
C ILE A 73 -20.57 42.68 -8.85
N ASN A 74 -19.55 43.26 -9.45
CA ASN A 74 -19.65 44.08 -10.68
C ASN A 74 -20.73 45.18 -10.61
N GLY A 75 -20.92 45.80 -9.44
CA GLY A 75 -21.89 46.86 -9.21
C GLY A 75 -23.29 46.38 -8.83
N THR A 76 -23.49 45.10 -8.57
CA THR A 76 -24.75 44.53 -8.11
C THR A 76 -24.57 43.91 -6.70
N GLU A 77 -25.39 44.35 -5.75
CA GLU A 77 -25.35 43.86 -4.36
C GLU A 77 -26.16 42.57 -4.20
N TYR A 78 -25.59 41.61 -3.52
CA TYR A 78 -26.20 40.35 -3.14
C TYR A 78 -26.09 40.12 -1.63
N GLU A 79 -27.21 39.87 -0.97
CA GLU A 79 -27.21 39.58 0.47
C GLU A 79 -26.52 38.23 0.74
N MET A 80 -25.65 38.19 1.74
CA MET A 80 -24.91 36.99 2.16
C MET A 80 -25.65 36.31 3.33
N THR A 81 -25.61 34.99 3.34
CA THR A 81 -26.23 34.16 4.38
C THR A 81 -25.21 33.79 5.46
N TYR A 82 -25.57 33.99 6.73
CA TYR A 82 -24.72 33.55 7.84
C TYR A 82 -24.76 32.02 7.97
N ASN A 83 -23.60 31.40 7.90
CA ASN A 83 -23.40 29.97 8.14
C ASN A 83 -22.87 29.77 9.56
N ALA A 84 -23.74 29.29 10.47
CA ALA A 84 -23.38 29.09 11.87
C ALA A 84 -22.34 28.00 12.11
N GLY A 85 -22.31 26.98 11.25
CA GLY A 85 -21.31 25.90 11.31
C GLY A 85 -19.91 26.39 10.97
N ASN A 86 -19.79 27.25 9.94
CA ASN A 86 -18.52 27.81 9.49
C ASN A 86 -18.20 29.14 10.16
N LYS A 87 -19.15 29.71 10.95
CA LYS A 87 -19.04 31.01 11.59
C LYS A 87 -18.59 32.12 10.64
N ARG A 88 -19.24 32.22 9.47
CA ARG A 88 -18.97 33.20 8.43
C ARG A 88 -20.22 33.47 7.58
N PHE A 89 -20.24 34.57 6.86
CA PHE A 89 -21.20 34.83 5.81
C PHE A 89 -20.78 34.21 4.50
N GLU A 90 -21.71 33.66 3.73
CA GLU A 90 -21.45 32.96 2.48
C GLU A 90 -22.45 33.41 1.40
N TYR A 91 -21.95 33.54 0.16
CA TYR A 91 -22.76 33.75 -1.02
C TYR A 91 -22.19 32.97 -2.21
N ASN A 92 -23.02 32.21 -2.92
CA ASN A 92 -22.64 31.50 -4.13
C ASN A 92 -23.09 32.28 -5.37
N TYR A 93 -22.15 32.86 -6.09
CA TYR A 93 -22.40 33.49 -7.36
C TYR A 93 -22.29 32.46 -8.48
N ASN A 94 -23.45 32.01 -9.01
CA ASN A 94 -23.56 30.91 -9.96
C ASN A 94 -23.28 31.34 -11.42
N LYS A 95 -22.20 32.10 -11.61
CA LYS A 95 -21.74 32.61 -12.89
C LYS A 95 -20.23 32.77 -12.84
N LEU A 96 -19.51 31.96 -13.61
CA LEU A 96 -18.07 32.03 -13.74
C LEU A 96 -17.70 32.30 -15.19
N GLU A 97 -17.28 33.52 -15.46
CA GLU A 97 -16.89 33.98 -16.82
C GLU A 97 -15.39 34.25 -16.86
N SER A 98 -14.77 34.00 -18.04
CA SER A 98 -13.36 34.35 -18.26
C SER A 98 -13.16 35.85 -18.22
N GLY A 99 -12.16 36.29 -17.45
CA GLY A 99 -11.83 37.69 -17.25
C GLY A 99 -11.76 38.06 -15.76
N ARG A 100 -11.97 39.34 -15.48
CA ARG A 100 -11.96 39.85 -14.11
C ARG A 100 -13.38 40.01 -13.57
N THR A 101 -13.64 39.46 -12.40
CA THR A 101 -14.85 39.69 -11.60
C THR A 101 -14.46 40.61 -10.45
N TYR A 102 -15.03 41.82 -10.45
CA TYR A 102 -14.79 42.81 -9.43
C TYR A 102 -15.78 42.61 -8.26
N TYR A 103 -15.32 42.71 -7.02
CA TYR A 103 -16.15 42.54 -5.86
C TYR A 103 -15.65 43.34 -4.66
N ARG A 104 -16.55 43.63 -3.72
CA ARG A 104 -16.27 44.18 -2.38
C ARG A 104 -17.40 43.77 -1.45
N TYR A 105 -17.11 43.76 -0.16
CA TYR A 105 -18.13 43.47 0.82
C TYR A 105 -18.80 44.78 1.28
N LYS A 106 -20.08 44.70 1.64
CA LYS A 106 -20.80 45.80 2.28
C LYS A 106 -21.26 45.31 3.65
N VAL A 107 -20.81 45.98 4.67
CA VAL A 107 -21.10 45.70 6.09
C VAL A 107 -21.82 46.88 6.68
N GLY A 108 -23.13 46.71 6.92
CA GLY A 108 -23.98 47.89 7.20
C GLY A 108 -24.01 48.80 5.98
N ASP A 109 -23.55 50.07 6.18
CA ASP A 109 -23.48 51.07 5.10
C ASP A 109 -22.06 51.23 4.49
N GLU A 110 -21.07 50.51 4.98
CA GLU A 110 -19.68 50.67 4.57
C GLU A 110 -19.26 49.59 3.57
N TYR A 111 -18.53 50.02 2.51
CA TYR A 111 -17.89 49.11 1.55
C TYR A 111 -16.45 48.83 1.99
N ILE A 112 -16.07 47.57 2.05
CA ILE A 112 -14.74 47.09 2.42
C ILE A 112 -14.19 46.14 1.38
N LEU A 113 -12.87 46.20 1.15
CA LEU A 113 -12.17 45.29 0.30
C LEU A 113 -11.91 43.96 0.99
N ASP A 114 -11.70 42.94 0.22
CA ASP A 114 -11.30 41.66 0.78
C ASP A 114 -9.84 41.71 1.30
N LYS A 115 -9.69 41.61 2.62
CA LYS A 115 -8.37 41.62 3.27
C LYS A 115 -7.47 40.44 2.94
N TYR A 116 -8.04 39.38 2.33
CA TYR A 116 -7.33 38.18 1.94
C TYR A 116 -7.01 38.14 0.45
N ASN A 117 -7.39 39.18 -0.30
CA ASN A 117 -7.10 39.32 -1.70
C ASN A 117 -6.27 40.60 -1.94
N ASP A 118 -5.02 40.40 -2.35
CA ASP A 118 -4.09 41.49 -2.68
C ASP A 118 -4.35 42.13 -4.06
N LYS A 119 -5.18 41.46 -4.89
CA LYS A 119 -5.58 41.99 -6.19
C LYS A 119 -6.68 43.02 -6.07
N GLN A 120 -6.30 44.28 -6.11
CA GLN A 120 -7.19 45.42 -5.93
C GLN A 120 -7.03 46.41 -7.08
N GLU A 121 -8.11 47.02 -7.54
CA GLU A 121 -8.10 47.97 -8.63
C GLU A 121 -9.25 48.99 -8.43
N GLN A 122 -8.99 50.25 -8.85
CA GLN A 122 -10.02 51.26 -8.89
C GLN A 122 -10.81 51.18 -10.21
N LYS A 123 -12.12 51.07 -10.12
CA LYS A 123 -13.04 51.04 -11.28
C LYS A 123 -14.15 52.05 -11.05
N GLU A 124 -14.30 52.98 -12.03
CA GLU A 124 -15.34 54.02 -12.01
C GLU A 124 -15.36 54.84 -10.68
N GLY A 125 -14.16 55.10 -10.15
CA GLY A 125 -13.99 55.91 -8.92
C GLY A 125 -14.24 55.14 -7.61
N ASN A 126 -14.45 53.86 -7.67
CA ASN A 126 -14.62 52.99 -6.49
C ASN A 126 -13.51 51.92 -6.45
N ASP A 127 -13.08 51.58 -5.26
CA ASP A 127 -12.09 50.52 -5.03
C ASP A 127 -12.77 49.17 -4.98
N TYR A 128 -12.21 48.19 -5.67
CA TYR A 128 -12.66 46.78 -5.70
C TYR A 128 -11.48 45.81 -5.53
N SER A 129 -11.75 44.71 -4.85
CA SER A 129 -10.98 43.49 -5.05
C SER A 129 -11.40 42.80 -6.35
N TYR A 130 -10.50 42.11 -7.03
CA TYR A 130 -10.90 41.37 -8.21
C TYR A 130 -10.37 39.94 -8.24
N ILE A 131 -11.13 39.07 -8.91
CA ILE A 131 -10.80 37.69 -9.18
C ILE A 131 -10.48 37.59 -10.67
N GLU A 132 -9.35 36.99 -11.00
CA GLU A 132 -9.01 36.62 -12.36
C GLU A 132 -9.29 35.16 -12.59
N TYR A 133 -10.10 34.85 -13.57
CA TYR A 133 -10.38 33.49 -14.03
C TYR A 133 -10.31 33.41 -15.55
N TYR A 134 -9.63 32.38 -16.05
CA TYR A 134 -9.62 32.05 -17.46
C TYR A 134 -9.81 30.55 -17.64
N LYS A 135 -10.75 30.18 -18.49
CA LYS A 135 -10.83 28.80 -18.97
C LYS A 135 -9.77 28.61 -20.03
N LEU A 136 -8.75 27.85 -19.73
CA LEU A 136 -7.63 27.62 -20.64
C LEU A 136 -7.92 26.47 -21.60
N ASN A 137 -7.42 26.59 -22.85
CA ASN A 137 -7.48 25.52 -23.83
C ASN A 137 -6.15 24.75 -23.81
N ALA A 138 -6.07 23.76 -22.94
CA ALA A 138 -4.89 22.92 -22.76
C ALA A 138 -5.28 21.43 -22.73
N THR A 139 -4.34 20.58 -23.07
CA THR A 139 -4.47 19.12 -22.94
C THR A 139 -3.28 18.57 -22.19
N ILE A 140 -3.51 17.49 -21.45
CA ILE A 140 -2.46 16.79 -20.71
C ILE A 140 -2.17 15.47 -21.42
N GLN A 141 -0.90 15.26 -21.75
CA GLN A 141 -0.39 13.96 -22.16
C GLN A 141 0.42 13.35 -21.04
N ALA A 142 0.27 12.06 -20.82
CA ALA A 142 1.04 11.36 -19.81
C ALA A 142 1.68 10.10 -20.39
N GLU A 143 2.84 9.77 -19.87
CA GLU A 143 3.62 8.60 -20.25
C GLU A 143 4.19 7.91 -19.02
N VAL A 144 4.44 6.63 -19.13
CA VAL A 144 5.14 5.82 -18.14
C VAL A 144 6.49 5.39 -18.69
N MET A 145 7.53 5.42 -17.86
CA MET A 145 8.90 5.10 -18.30
C MET A 145 9.02 3.66 -18.80
N ASN A 146 8.41 2.72 -18.08
CA ASN A 146 8.36 1.31 -18.46
C ASN A 146 6.90 0.88 -18.62
N ALA A 147 6.56 0.27 -19.75
CA ALA A 147 5.20 -0.20 -20.01
C ALA A 147 4.76 -1.31 -19.04
N SER A 148 5.73 -2.06 -18.48
CA SER A 148 5.52 -3.08 -17.46
C SER A 148 6.59 -2.97 -16.37
N PHE A 149 6.24 -3.39 -15.17
CA PHE A 149 7.15 -3.51 -14.03
C PHE A 149 6.62 -4.57 -13.07
N ASN A 150 7.48 -5.12 -12.24
CA ASN A 150 7.11 -6.15 -11.29
C ASN A 150 7.08 -5.65 -9.85
N TYR A 151 6.71 -6.53 -8.92
CA TYR A 151 6.65 -6.19 -7.49
C TYR A 151 8.00 -5.66 -7.00
N ASN A 152 7.94 -4.66 -6.13
CA ASN A 152 9.09 -3.98 -5.53
C ASN A 152 9.98 -3.22 -6.52
N GLU A 153 9.61 -3.14 -7.78
CA GLU A 153 10.25 -2.23 -8.73
C GLU A 153 9.56 -0.86 -8.70
N ASN A 154 10.36 0.16 -8.92
CA ASN A 154 9.86 1.51 -9.11
C ASN A 154 9.68 1.81 -10.59
N ASN A 155 8.64 2.55 -10.91
CA ASN A 155 8.40 3.09 -12.24
C ASN A 155 8.15 4.59 -12.15
N VAL A 156 8.29 5.31 -13.22
CA VAL A 156 8.10 6.75 -13.25
C VAL A 156 6.99 7.10 -14.22
N VAL A 157 6.04 7.87 -13.75
CA VAL A 157 4.99 8.50 -14.58
C VAL A 157 5.34 9.96 -14.75
N LYS A 158 5.24 10.46 -15.98
CA LYS A 158 5.41 11.86 -16.32
C LYS A 158 4.18 12.36 -17.04
N PHE A 159 3.92 13.65 -16.91
CA PHE A 159 2.95 14.32 -17.78
C PHE A 159 3.54 15.56 -18.42
N THR A 160 2.93 16.00 -19.52
CA THR A 160 3.26 17.25 -20.21
C THR A 160 1.99 18.03 -20.50
N VAL A 161 2.10 19.34 -20.41
CA VAL A 161 1.03 20.27 -20.78
C VAL A 161 1.21 20.66 -22.24
N ASN A 162 0.19 20.41 -23.07
CA ASN A 162 0.17 20.85 -24.46
C ASN A 162 -0.84 21.98 -24.60
N GLN A 163 -0.37 23.12 -25.05
CA GLN A 163 -1.15 24.32 -25.27
C GLN A 163 -0.73 25.00 -26.57
N ASP A 164 -1.67 25.69 -27.25
CA ASP A 164 -1.36 26.43 -28.49
C ASP A 164 -0.33 27.56 -28.24
N GLU A 165 0.69 27.64 -29.08
CA GLU A 165 1.78 28.62 -28.94
C GLU A 165 1.26 30.08 -28.99
N ASN A 166 0.13 30.37 -29.65
CA ASN A 166 -0.42 31.71 -29.69
C ASN A 166 -1.11 32.09 -28.39
N GLU A 167 -1.67 31.11 -27.68
CA GLU A 167 -2.24 31.31 -26.34
C GLU A 167 -1.12 31.49 -25.28
N THR A 168 -0.02 30.77 -25.38
CA THR A 168 1.11 30.88 -24.45
C THR A 168 1.87 32.22 -24.52
N LYS A 169 1.69 32.99 -25.58
CA LYS A 169 2.21 34.36 -25.71
C LYS A 169 1.50 35.38 -24.80
N ASN A 170 0.31 35.05 -24.35
CA ASN A 170 -0.42 35.83 -23.37
C ASN A 170 -0.25 35.21 -22.00
N GLU A 171 0.43 35.91 -21.10
CA GLU A 171 0.75 35.40 -19.75
C GLU A 171 -0.50 34.96 -18.96
N THR A 172 -1.64 35.66 -19.14
CA THR A 172 -2.90 35.28 -18.48
C THR A 172 -3.52 34.00 -19.04
N LYS A 173 -3.12 33.57 -20.23
CA LYS A 173 -3.63 32.37 -20.90
C LYS A 173 -2.62 31.20 -20.88
N LYS A 174 -1.41 31.45 -20.47
CA LYS A 174 -0.42 30.41 -20.27
C LYS A 174 -0.80 29.57 -19.06
N MET A 175 -0.85 28.26 -19.23
CA MET A 175 -1.16 27.33 -18.14
C MET A 175 0.05 27.17 -17.22
N GLU A 176 -0.17 27.42 -15.95
CA GLU A 176 0.73 27.03 -14.86
C GLU A 176 0.06 25.94 -14.05
N VAL A 177 0.82 24.91 -13.70
CA VAL A 177 0.31 23.78 -12.92
C VAL A 177 0.31 24.16 -11.44
N ALA A 178 -0.87 24.36 -10.86
CA ALA A 178 -1.03 24.63 -9.44
C ALA A 178 -0.95 23.37 -8.60
N SER A 179 -1.52 22.26 -9.08
CA SER A 179 -1.42 20.95 -8.45
C SER A 179 -1.60 19.83 -9.46
N ALA A 180 -1.07 18.66 -9.15
CA ALA A 180 -1.31 17.45 -9.93
C ALA A 180 -1.33 16.23 -9.00
N SER A 181 -2.15 15.24 -9.36
CA SER A 181 -2.23 13.97 -8.63
C SER A 181 -2.50 12.80 -9.57
N ILE A 182 -2.08 11.62 -9.15
CA ILE A 182 -2.34 10.35 -9.80
C ILE A 182 -3.03 9.40 -8.83
N ASP A 183 -4.02 8.68 -9.32
CA ASP A 183 -4.67 7.59 -8.58
C ASP A 183 -3.87 6.30 -8.80
N VAL A 184 -3.22 5.83 -7.75
CA VAL A 184 -2.46 4.57 -7.73
C VAL A 184 -3.10 3.52 -6.80
N SER A 185 -4.38 3.66 -6.49
CA SER A 185 -5.13 2.71 -5.66
C SER A 185 -5.15 1.30 -6.26
N SER A 186 -5.18 1.19 -7.59
CA SER A 186 -5.07 -0.09 -8.30
C SER A 186 -3.69 -0.76 -8.18
N LEU A 187 -2.69 -0.04 -7.67
CA LEU A 187 -1.36 -0.54 -7.32
C LEU A 187 -1.20 -0.76 -5.79
N GLY A 188 -2.27 -0.61 -5.00
CA GLY A 188 -2.25 -0.69 -3.54
C GLY A 188 -1.84 0.62 -2.84
N GLY A 189 -1.72 1.72 -3.58
CA GLY A 189 -1.34 3.03 -3.06
C GLY A 189 -2.52 4.00 -2.85
N SER A 190 -2.21 5.29 -2.78
CA SER A 190 -3.20 6.36 -2.59
C SER A 190 -4.02 6.63 -3.85
N SER A 191 -5.30 6.96 -3.70
CA SER A 191 -6.13 7.48 -4.79
C SER A 191 -5.77 8.94 -5.19
N THR A 192 -4.91 9.61 -4.42
CA THR A 192 -4.51 11.02 -4.65
C THR A 192 -3.02 11.23 -4.35
N LEU A 193 -2.16 10.39 -4.93
CA LEU A 193 -0.72 10.59 -4.81
C LEU A 193 -0.32 11.88 -5.54
N ALA A 194 0.27 12.83 -4.81
CA ALA A 194 0.66 14.11 -5.37
C ALA A 194 1.82 13.97 -6.36
N ILE A 195 1.73 14.71 -7.47
CA ILE A 195 2.82 14.90 -8.42
C ILE A 195 3.38 16.30 -8.20
N VAL A 196 4.70 16.42 -8.06
CA VAL A 196 5.35 17.71 -7.89
C VAL A 196 5.20 18.53 -9.18
N PRO A 197 4.54 19.69 -9.16
CA PRO A 197 4.23 20.46 -10.35
C PRO A 197 5.44 20.83 -11.22
N ASP A 198 6.53 21.25 -10.60
CA ASP A 198 7.76 21.66 -11.29
C ASP A 198 8.48 20.48 -11.97
N LEU A 199 8.37 19.28 -11.41
CA LEU A 199 8.98 18.07 -11.97
C LEU A 199 8.08 17.40 -13.01
N GLN A 200 6.77 17.60 -12.91
CA GLN A 200 5.76 16.94 -13.72
C GLN A 200 5.94 15.42 -13.78
N ALA A 201 6.46 14.83 -12.70
CA ALA A 201 6.80 13.43 -12.60
C ALA A 201 6.60 12.89 -11.18
N VAL A 202 6.30 11.61 -11.08
CA VAL A 202 6.17 10.90 -9.81
C VAL A 202 6.64 9.46 -9.96
N THR A 203 7.25 8.95 -8.89
CA THR A 203 7.60 7.52 -8.79
C THR A 203 6.40 6.74 -8.26
N ILE A 204 6.09 5.64 -8.91
CA ILE A 204 5.06 4.68 -8.53
C ILE A 204 5.68 3.32 -8.28
N SER A 205 5.06 2.51 -7.44
CA SER A 205 5.45 1.13 -7.19
C SER A 205 4.21 0.25 -7.01
N ALA A 206 4.32 -1.03 -7.34
CA ALA A 206 3.31 -2.02 -7.00
C ALA A 206 3.61 -2.61 -5.61
N THR A 207 2.58 -2.91 -4.84
CA THR A 207 2.69 -3.60 -3.56
C THR A 207 2.42 -5.08 -3.71
N THR A 208 2.76 -5.88 -2.70
CA THR A 208 2.49 -7.32 -2.68
C THR A 208 1.01 -7.67 -2.77
N ASP A 209 0.12 -6.74 -2.42
CA ASP A 209 -1.34 -6.90 -2.54
C ASP A 209 -1.87 -6.54 -3.94
N THR A 210 -1.02 -6.02 -4.81
CA THR A 210 -1.42 -5.63 -6.17
C THR A 210 -1.66 -6.88 -7.02
N SER A 211 -2.83 -6.99 -7.63
CA SER A 211 -3.10 -8.05 -8.61
C SER A 211 -2.29 -7.83 -9.90
N LEU A 212 -1.86 -8.92 -10.53
CA LEU A 212 -1.15 -8.87 -11.82
C LEU A 212 -2.02 -8.30 -12.94
N GLY A 213 -1.38 -7.92 -14.04
CA GLY A 213 -2.01 -7.47 -15.28
C GLY A 213 -2.11 -5.96 -15.42
N LYS A 214 -2.87 -5.53 -16.42
CA LYS A 214 -2.97 -4.13 -16.83
C LYS A 214 -3.74 -3.28 -15.81
N LYS A 215 -3.17 -2.12 -15.49
CA LYS A 215 -3.76 -1.11 -14.61
C LYS A 215 -3.88 0.21 -15.38
N THR A 216 -4.98 0.91 -15.15
CA THR A 216 -5.16 2.28 -15.63
C THR A 216 -5.02 3.22 -14.45
N LEU A 217 -4.15 4.20 -14.57
CA LEU A 217 -3.83 5.16 -13.51
C LEU A 217 -4.32 6.55 -13.96
N PRO A 218 -5.46 7.02 -13.42
CA PRO A 218 -5.98 8.34 -13.70
C PRO A 218 -5.06 9.45 -13.16
N ILE A 219 -4.91 10.52 -13.93
CA ILE A 219 -4.13 11.71 -13.55
C ILE A 219 -5.04 12.93 -13.68
N VAL A 220 -5.02 13.78 -12.66
CA VAL A 220 -5.71 15.06 -12.64
C VAL A 220 -4.70 16.16 -12.42
N VAL A 221 -4.72 17.16 -13.27
CA VAL A 221 -3.88 18.35 -13.22
C VAL A 221 -4.78 19.57 -13.05
N THR A 222 -4.49 20.43 -12.10
CA THR A 222 -5.24 21.68 -11.85
C THR A 222 -4.36 22.86 -12.19
N ASP A 223 -4.89 23.81 -12.95
CA ASP A 223 -4.19 25.04 -13.31
C ASP A 223 -4.31 26.13 -12.22
N GLN A 224 -3.64 27.26 -12.43
CA GLN A 224 -3.65 28.42 -11.53
C GLN A 224 -5.05 29.05 -11.36
N TYR A 225 -6.01 28.73 -12.22
CA TYR A 225 -7.39 29.21 -12.16
C TYR A 225 -8.37 28.18 -11.57
N GLY A 226 -7.88 27.00 -11.21
CA GLY A 226 -8.67 25.91 -10.67
C GLY A 226 -9.37 25.05 -11.72
N ASN A 227 -9.06 25.21 -13.02
CA ASN A 227 -9.56 24.27 -14.02
C ASN A 227 -8.83 22.92 -13.91
N GLU A 228 -9.58 21.84 -14.06
CA GLU A 228 -9.03 20.51 -14.03
C GLU A 228 -8.96 19.88 -15.40
N TYR A 229 -7.85 19.20 -15.66
CA TYR A 229 -7.54 18.47 -16.87
C TYR A 229 -7.24 17.02 -16.49
N SER A 230 -7.89 16.07 -17.14
CA SER A 230 -7.74 14.66 -16.81
C SER A 230 -7.10 13.89 -17.97
N THR A 231 -6.24 12.97 -17.62
CA THR A 231 -5.67 11.97 -18.53
C THR A 231 -5.46 10.66 -17.78
N SER A 232 -4.87 9.65 -18.40
CA SER A 232 -4.48 8.43 -17.73
C SER A 232 -3.32 7.76 -18.43
N VAL A 233 -2.56 6.94 -17.70
CA VAL A 233 -1.58 6.03 -18.29
C VAL A 233 -1.99 4.59 -18.01
N GLN A 234 -1.52 3.68 -18.87
CA GLN A 234 -1.64 2.26 -18.66
C GLN A 234 -0.27 1.68 -18.33
N VAL A 235 -0.24 0.79 -17.37
CA VAL A 235 0.95 0.04 -16.95
C VAL A 235 0.55 -1.40 -16.68
N GLU A 236 1.45 -2.33 -16.96
CA GLU A 236 1.25 -3.75 -16.67
C GLU A 236 2.08 -4.17 -15.47
N VAL A 237 1.42 -4.71 -14.45
CA VAL A 237 2.09 -5.31 -13.30
C VAL A 237 2.33 -6.77 -13.61
N THR A 238 3.60 -7.18 -13.63
CA THR A 238 4.03 -8.54 -13.89
C THR A 238 4.53 -9.21 -12.62
N ALA A 239 4.55 -10.53 -12.62
CA ALA A 239 5.24 -11.28 -11.59
C ALA A 239 6.75 -11.00 -11.65
N ARG A 240 7.45 -11.22 -10.53
CA ARG A 240 8.89 -11.08 -10.48
C ARG A 240 9.53 -12.01 -11.51
N THR A 241 10.34 -11.45 -12.40
CA THR A 241 11.00 -12.27 -13.42
C THR A 241 12.12 -13.07 -12.80
N ARG A 242 12.12 -14.35 -13.10
CA ARG A 242 13.25 -15.25 -12.80
C ARG A 242 14.43 -14.90 -13.70
N LYS A 243 15.61 -14.73 -13.12
CA LYS A 243 16.83 -14.64 -13.90
C LYS A 243 17.22 -16.05 -14.32
N ASN A 244 17.30 -16.29 -15.60
CA ASN A 244 17.29 -17.61 -16.19
C ASN A 244 18.63 -18.24 -16.47
N ALA A 245 18.71 -19.53 -16.23
CA ALA A 245 19.36 -20.40 -17.23
C ALA A 245 18.38 -20.61 -18.40
N LYS A 246 18.75 -20.18 -19.60
CA LYS A 246 17.88 -20.21 -20.80
C LYS A 246 17.39 -21.60 -21.20
N ASP A 247 18.06 -22.66 -20.77
CA ASP A 247 17.90 -24.02 -21.27
C ASP A 247 17.65 -25.03 -20.14
N PHE A 248 17.09 -24.56 -18.97
CA PHE A 248 16.76 -25.48 -17.88
C PHE A 248 15.54 -26.32 -18.25
N ASP A 249 15.73 -27.64 -18.31
CA ASP A 249 14.66 -28.60 -18.41
C ASP A 249 14.42 -29.24 -17.04
N TRP A 250 13.15 -29.33 -16.65
CA TRP A 250 12.75 -29.97 -15.41
C TRP A 250 13.23 -31.45 -15.35
N ASP A 251 13.19 -32.16 -16.46
CA ASP A 251 13.59 -33.57 -16.53
C ASP A 251 15.11 -33.78 -16.33
N GLU A 252 15.91 -32.73 -16.42
CA GLU A 252 17.34 -32.71 -16.13
C GLU A 252 17.67 -32.22 -14.70
N SER A 253 16.66 -32.07 -13.86
CA SER A 253 16.81 -31.53 -12.53
C SER A 253 17.59 -32.44 -11.60
N VAL A 254 18.71 -31.95 -11.07
CA VAL A 254 19.48 -32.60 -10.00
C VAL A 254 19.16 -31.85 -8.70
N ILE A 255 18.26 -32.46 -7.90
CA ILE A 255 17.69 -31.82 -6.72
C ILE A 255 18.53 -32.15 -5.49
N TYR A 256 18.96 -31.12 -4.77
CA TYR A 256 19.56 -31.26 -3.43
C TYR A 256 18.55 -30.84 -2.39
N PHE A 257 18.01 -31.80 -1.63
CA PHE A 257 17.20 -31.53 -0.46
C PHE A 257 18.05 -31.19 0.75
N MET A 258 17.70 -30.12 1.45
CA MET A 258 18.32 -29.78 2.71
C MET A 258 17.27 -29.38 3.75
N VAL A 259 17.46 -29.85 4.98
CA VAL A 259 16.84 -29.20 6.14
C VAL A 259 17.63 -27.92 6.36
N THR A 260 17.02 -26.77 6.06
CA THR A 260 17.69 -25.45 6.03
C THR A 260 18.49 -25.19 7.29
N ASP A 261 17.86 -25.39 8.46
CA ASP A 261 18.48 -25.24 9.78
C ASP A 261 19.74 -26.07 9.99
N ARG A 262 19.89 -27.19 9.28
CA ARG A 262 21.00 -28.16 9.45
C ARG A 262 22.13 -27.98 8.43
N PHE A 263 21.95 -27.09 7.44
CA PHE A 263 22.89 -27.02 6.32
C PHE A 263 24.13 -26.19 6.66
N PHE A 264 23.98 -24.89 6.87
CA PHE A 264 25.09 -24.00 7.20
C PHE A 264 24.60 -22.72 7.87
N ASP A 265 25.19 -22.38 9.00
CA ASP A 265 24.93 -21.19 9.80
C ASP A 265 25.73 -20.01 9.19
N GLY A 266 25.07 -19.11 8.48
CA GLY A 266 25.68 -17.99 7.78
C GLY A 266 25.52 -16.67 8.53
N ASN A 267 24.56 -16.58 9.44
CA ASN A 267 24.25 -15.40 10.22
C ASN A 267 23.92 -15.77 11.67
N GLU A 268 24.91 -15.86 12.53
CA GLU A 268 24.74 -16.24 13.94
C GLU A 268 23.77 -15.33 14.72
N SER A 269 23.46 -14.13 14.23
CA SER A 269 22.60 -13.17 14.94
C SER A 269 21.12 -13.57 14.93
N ASN A 270 20.69 -14.44 14.03
CA ASN A 270 19.32 -14.94 13.93
C ASN A 270 19.07 -16.26 14.69
N ASN A 271 20.11 -16.94 15.16
CA ASN A 271 20.03 -18.27 15.76
C ASN A 271 19.06 -18.39 16.93
N THR A 272 18.86 -17.33 17.69
CA THR A 272 17.97 -17.27 18.86
C THR A 272 16.68 -16.49 18.61
N ALA A 273 16.34 -16.20 17.35
CA ALA A 273 15.20 -15.36 17.02
C ALA A 273 13.83 -15.93 17.45
N SER A 274 13.71 -17.27 17.56
CA SER A 274 12.52 -17.95 18.11
C SER A 274 12.56 -18.14 19.63
N GLY A 275 13.58 -17.62 20.31
CA GLY A 275 13.82 -17.74 21.75
C GLY A 275 15.16 -18.43 22.07
N ALA A 276 15.88 -17.93 23.06
CA ALA A 276 17.21 -18.46 23.41
C ALA A 276 17.21 -19.98 23.75
N GLN A 277 16.12 -20.50 24.30
CA GLN A 277 15.97 -21.91 24.66
C GLN A 277 15.74 -22.83 23.45
N THR A 278 15.49 -22.27 22.27
CA THR A 278 15.21 -23.05 21.03
C THR A 278 16.47 -23.38 20.25
N TYR A 279 17.62 -22.79 20.59
CA TYR A 279 18.90 -22.99 19.92
C TYR A 279 19.88 -23.80 20.71
N GLY A 280 20.54 -24.76 20.09
CA GLY A 280 21.59 -25.57 20.74
C GLY A 280 22.04 -26.75 19.89
N LYS A 281 23.28 -26.71 19.39
CA LYS A 281 23.85 -27.74 18.49
C LYS A 281 24.05 -29.10 19.15
N ASP A 282 24.03 -29.14 20.49
CA ASP A 282 24.18 -30.41 21.28
C ASP A 282 22.85 -31.18 21.39
N ASN A 283 21.73 -30.59 21.02
CA ASN A 283 20.41 -31.21 21.07
C ASN A 283 19.77 -31.25 19.65
N ALA A 284 19.56 -32.46 19.14
CA ALA A 284 19.00 -32.70 17.83
C ALA A 284 17.57 -32.11 17.64
N GLY A 285 16.82 -31.86 18.71
CA GLY A 285 15.49 -31.27 18.70
C GLY A 285 15.46 -29.74 18.64
N LEU A 286 16.62 -29.08 18.74
CA LEU A 286 16.70 -27.63 18.72
C LEU A 286 17.20 -27.08 17.38
N TYR A 287 17.08 -25.78 17.17
CA TYR A 287 17.68 -25.09 16.02
C TYR A 287 19.21 -25.18 16.09
N HIS A 288 19.85 -25.37 14.95
CA HIS A 288 21.30 -25.41 14.79
C HIS A 288 21.86 -24.19 14.02
N GLY A 289 21.00 -23.31 13.53
CA GLY A 289 21.35 -22.02 12.97
C GLY A 289 21.57 -21.98 11.46
N GLY A 290 21.29 -23.07 10.74
CA GLY A 290 21.31 -23.00 9.27
C GLY A 290 20.25 -22.05 8.75
N ASP A 291 20.61 -21.22 7.75
CA ASP A 291 19.81 -20.09 7.30
C ASP A 291 20.02 -19.74 5.81
N PHE A 292 19.27 -18.74 5.30
CA PHE A 292 19.37 -18.28 3.92
C PHE A 292 20.76 -17.71 3.57
N ALA A 293 21.38 -17.00 4.52
CA ALA A 293 22.73 -16.47 4.35
C ALA A 293 23.75 -17.61 4.22
N GLY A 294 23.57 -18.69 4.98
CA GLY A 294 24.41 -19.88 4.92
C GLY A 294 24.29 -20.62 3.59
N ILE A 295 23.07 -20.81 3.09
CA ILE A 295 22.85 -21.39 1.77
C ILE A 295 23.52 -20.52 0.70
N THR A 296 23.33 -19.20 0.76
CA THR A 296 23.94 -18.25 -0.18
C THR A 296 25.46 -18.37 -0.21
N GLN A 297 26.11 -18.48 0.96
CA GLN A 297 27.55 -18.66 1.08
C GLN A 297 28.05 -20.01 0.54
N LYS A 298 27.19 -21.00 0.39
CA LYS A 298 27.51 -22.33 -0.10
C LYS A 298 27.04 -22.61 -1.54
N LEU A 299 26.53 -21.60 -2.27
CA LEU A 299 26.07 -21.80 -3.65
C LEU A 299 27.18 -22.31 -4.57
N ASP A 300 28.42 -21.82 -4.43
CA ASP A 300 29.55 -22.29 -5.23
C ASP A 300 29.83 -23.79 -5.01
N TYR A 301 29.75 -24.24 -3.73
CA TYR A 301 29.87 -25.67 -3.41
C TYR A 301 28.76 -26.51 -4.07
N LEU A 302 27.53 -26.01 -4.06
CA LEU A 302 26.39 -26.71 -4.68
C LEU A 302 26.49 -26.74 -6.19
N GLU A 303 26.96 -25.65 -6.81
CA GLU A 303 27.23 -25.56 -8.25
C GLU A 303 28.35 -26.54 -8.66
N ASP A 304 29.47 -26.57 -7.91
CA ASP A 304 30.58 -27.51 -8.17
C ASP A 304 30.17 -29.00 -8.03
N LEU A 305 29.15 -29.23 -7.18
CA LEU A 305 28.55 -30.57 -7.00
C LEU A 305 27.64 -30.95 -8.18
N GLY A 306 27.34 -30.03 -9.08
CA GLY A 306 26.44 -30.23 -10.21
C GLY A 306 24.95 -30.11 -9.88
N ILE A 307 24.62 -29.43 -8.75
CA ILE A 307 23.24 -29.20 -8.34
C ILE A 307 22.67 -28.05 -9.16
N ASN A 308 21.47 -28.25 -9.71
CA ASN A 308 20.75 -27.22 -10.44
C ASN A 308 19.35 -26.91 -9.87
N THR A 309 18.97 -27.61 -8.79
CA THR A 309 17.74 -27.33 -8.02
C THR A 309 18.00 -27.56 -6.53
N ILE A 310 17.74 -26.57 -5.70
CA ILE A 310 17.83 -26.66 -4.23
C ILE A 310 16.42 -26.73 -3.68
N TRP A 311 16.12 -27.80 -2.93
CA TRP A 311 14.89 -27.95 -2.16
C TRP A 311 15.17 -27.64 -0.69
N ILE A 312 14.53 -26.58 -0.17
CA ILE A 312 14.61 -26.15 1.22
C ILE A 312 13.32 -26.46 1.98
N THR A 313 13.45 -26.69 3.30
CA THR A 313 12.31 -26.84 4.21
C THR A 313 11.41 -25.60 4.24
N PRO A 314 10.16 -25.67 4.78
CA PRO A 314 9.22 -24.54 4.78
C PRO A 314 9.82 -23.28 5.39
N ILE A 315 9.52 -22.15 4.74
CA ILE A 315 10.15 -20.84 5.03
C ILE A 315 9.33 -19.96 5.97
N VAL A 316 8.08 -20.34 6.26
CA VAL A 316 7.15 -19.51 7.03
C VAL A 316 7.41 -19.55 8.52
N GLU A 317 6.93 -18.51 9.23
CA GLU A 317 7.07 -18.42 10.68
C GLU A 317 6.41 -19.62 11.37
N ASN A 318 7.18 -20.27 12.25
CA ASN A 318 6.74 -21.44 13.01
C ASN A 318 6.38 -21.08 14.45
N ILE A 319 5.73 -22.02 15.15
CA ILE A 319 5.41 -21.85 16.57
C ILE A 319 6.68 -21.51 17.36
N PRO A 320 6.62 -20.56 18.31
CA PRO A 320 7.77 -20.18 19.12
C PRO A 320 8.03 -21.19 20.23
N GLY A 321 9.26 -21.22 20.70
CA GLY A 321 9.64 -22.04 21.87
C GLY A 321 9.90 -23.48 21.50
N VAL A 322 9.75 -24.34 22.51
CA VAL A 322 9.95 -25.78 22.41
C VAL A 322 8.70 -26.53 22.82
N THR A 323 8.35 -27.54 22.06
CA THR A 323 7.21 -28.42 22.35
C THR A 323 7.72 -29.71 22.94
N VAL A 324 7.08 -30.18 23.99
CA VAL A 324 7.33 -31.49 24.54
C VAL A 324 6.60 -32.51 23.68
N THR A 325 7.31 -33.21 22.84
CA THR A 325 6.72 -34.31 22.06
C THR A 325 6.98 -35.61 22.81
N ASP A 326 5.92 -36.36 23.09
CA ASP A 326 6.04 -37.74 23.59
C ASP A 326 6.45 -38.65 22.43
N THR A 327 7.72 -38.55 22.05
CA THR A 327 8.25 -39.37 20.94
C THR A 327 8.58 -40.81 21.42
N GLY A 328 8.36 -41.12 22.72
CA GLY A 328 8.79 -42.40 23.31
C GLY A 328 10.31 -42.62 23.28
N LYS A 329 11.07 -41.58 22.91
CA LYS A 329 12.55 -41.57 22.95
C LYS A 329 12.98 -40.70 24.13
N GLU A 330 13.58 -41.35 25.13
CA GLU A 330 14.08 -40.69 26.36
C GLU A 330 15.13 -39.60 26.09
N ASP A 331 15.73 -39.57 24.86
CA ASP A 331 16.89 -38.73 24.55
C ASP A 331 16.53 -37.40 23.84
N VAL A 332 15.27 -37.13 23.45
CA VAL A 332 14.86 -35.89 22.80
C VAL A 332 13.54 -35.36 23.39
N PRO A 333 13.58 -34.88 24.65
CA PRO A 333 12.36 -34.45 25.35
C PRO A 333 11.77 -33.14 24.87
N TYR A 334 12.49 -32.37 24.03
CA TYR A 334 12.09 -31.05 23.58
C TYR A 334 12.36 -30.90 22.08
N ASN A 335 11.37 -30.41 21.36
CA ASN A 335 11.48 -30.19 19.93
C ASN A 335 11.08 -28.71 19.58
N ALA A 336 12.04 -27.97 19.07
CA ALA A 336 11.76 -26.70 18.42
C ALA A 336 11.31 -26.97 16.97
N ALA A 337 10.56 -26.03 16.37
CA ALA A 337 10.03 -26.20 15.01
C ALA A 337 11.08 -25.95 13.92
N TYR A 338 12.32 -26.43 14.12
CA TYR A 338 13.46 -26.20 13.21
C TYR A 338 13.25 -26.78 11.79
N HIS A 339 12.39 -27.77 11.68
CA HIS A 339 12.06 -28.44 10.43
C HIS A 339 11.11 -27.63 9.54
N GLY A 340 10.39 -26.62 10.08
CA GLY A 340 9.54 -25.72 9.33
C GLY A 340 8.08 -26.16 9.15
N TYR A 341 7.68 -27.35 9.62
CA TYR A 341 6.34 -27.90 9.39
C TYR A 341 5.26 -27.49 10.40
N TRP A 342 5.60 -26.66 11.38
CA TRP A 342 4.66 -26.21 12.42
C TRP A 342 4.40 -24.71 12.29
N ALA A 343 3.81 -24.32 11.15
CA ALA A 343 3.55 -22.92 10.84
C ALA A 343 2.60 -22.25 11.85
N SER A 344 2.97 -21.05 12.31
CA SER A 344 2.13 -20.17 13.11
C SER A 344 1.64 -18.93 12.34
N ASP A 345 2.34 -18.54 11.27
CA ASP A 345 1.96 -17.45 10.40
C ASP A 345 2.46 -17.69 8.96
N PHE A 346 1.54 -17.91 8.02
CA PHE A 346 1.86 -18.18 6.62
C PHE A 346 2.26 -16.94 5.81
N THR A 347 2.20 -15.75 6.43
CA THR A 347 2.50 -14.47 5.76
C THR A 347 3.86 -13.90 6.13
N LYS A 348 4.56 -14.52 7.07
CA LYS A 348 5.88 -14.09 7.56
C LYS A 348 6.94 -15.15 7.34
N LEU A 349 8.16 -14.71 7.09
CA LEU A 349 9.32 -15.59 7.10
C LEU A 349 9.66 -16.01 8.54
N ASN A 350 10.15 -17.24 8.67
CA ASN A 350 10.73 -17.71 9.92
C ASN A 350 11.98 -16.88 10.24
N PRO A 351 11.99 -16.14 11.36
CA PRO A 351 13.08 -15.22 11.67
C PRO A 351 14.43 -15.91 11.95
N THR A 352 14.42 -17.22 12.26
CA THR A 352 15.65 -18.01 12.40
C THR A 352 16.28 -18.40 11.06
N LEU A 353 15.53 -18.30 9.96
CA LEU A 353 16.05 -18.54 8.62
C LEU A 353 16.56 -17.26 7.95
N GLY A 354 16.22 -16.09 8.48
CA GLY A 354 16.70 -14.81 7.98
C GLY A 354 15.61 -13.82 7.58
N THR A 355 16.03 -12.74 6.92
CA THR A 355 15.17 -11.64 6.46
C THR A 355 14.67 -11.87 5.03
N LYS A 356 13.71 -11.02 4.60
CA LYS A 356 13.24 -11.00 3.21
C LYS A 356 14.37 -10.69 2.22
N GLU A 357 15.26 -9.80 2.61
CA GLU A 357 16.42 -9.38 1.82
C GLU A 357 17.43 -10.53 1.65
N GLU A 358 17.67 -11.30 2.72
CA GLU A 358 18.55 -12.48 2.68
C GLU A 358 17.94 -13.58 1.82
N PHE A 359 16.62 -13.83 1.93
CA PHE A 359 15.93 -14.80 1.09
C PHE A 359 15.94 -14.39 -0.39
N GLN A 360 15.71 -13.12 -0.69
CA GLN A 360 15.81 -12.61 -2.05
C GLN A 360 17.22 -12.75 -2.61
N THR A 361 18.23 -12.42 -1.78
CA THR A 361 19.64 -12.56 -2.15
C THR A 361 19.97 -14.01 -2.51
N LEU A 362 19.48 -14.97 -1.74
CA LEU A 362 19.63 -16.39 -2.03
C LEU A 362 19.05 -16.73 -3.42
N ILE A 363 17.82 -16.34 -3.68
CA ILE A 363 17.14 -16.61 -4.96
C ILE A 363 17.89 -15.98 -6.12
N ASP A 364 18.23 -14.69 -6.03
CA ASP A 364 18.92 -13.96 -7.09
C ASP A 364 20.31 -14.57 -7.38
N GLN A 365 21.02 -14.97 -6.35
CA GLN A 365 22.34 -15.58 -6.48
C GLN A 365 22.30 -17.01 -7.01
N ALA A 366 21.29 -17.80 -6.63
CA ALA A 366 21.03 -19.11 -7.18
C ALA A 366 20.69 -19.02 -8.67
N HIS A 367 19.76 -18.12 -9.04
CA HIS A 367 19.38 -17.89 -10.42
C HIS A 367 20.55 -17.44 -11.30
N ASN A 368 21.46 -16.60 -10.79
CA ASN A 368 22.65 -16.18 -11.53
C ASN A 368 23.60 -17.36 -11.87
N ARG A 369 23.51 -18.46 -11.12
CA ARG A 369 24.24 -19.73 -11.34
C ARG A 369 23.43 -20.78 -12.11
N GLY A 370 22.20 -20.44 -12.52
CA GLY A 370 21.29 -21.40 -13.15
C GLY A 370 20.68 -22.42 -12.19
N ILE A 371 20.77 -22.17 -10.88
CA ILE A 371 20.18 -23.01 -9.83
C ILE A 371 18.77 -22.53 -9.53
N ARG A 372 17.81 -23.46 -9.48
CA ARG A 372 16.40 -23.22 -9.12
C ARG A 372 16.19 -23.39 -7.61
N ILE A 373 15.23 -22.65 -7.08
CA ILE A 373 14.81 -22.78 -5.67
C ILE A 373 13.44 -23.43 -5.61
N MET A 374 13.39 -24.59 -4.97
CA MET A 374 12.18 -25.32 -4.61
C MET A 374 11.92 -25.12 -3.12
N VAL A 375 10.77 -24.57 -2.79
CA VAL A 375 10.34 -24.37 -1.39
C VAL A 375 9.36 -25.47 -1.01
N ASP A 376 9.57 -26.06 0.15
CA ASP A 376 8.58 -26.95 0.77
C ASP A 376 7.40 -26.14 1.31
N ILE A 377 6.18 -26.57 1.03
CA ILE A 377 4.97 -25.92 1.52
C ILE A 377 4.04 -26.91 2.23
N VAL A 378 3.39 -26.41 3.27
CA VAL A 378 2.35 -27.13 4.01
C VAL A 378 1.01 -26.43 3.78
N VAL A 379 -0.02 -27.19 3.39
CA VAL A 379 -1.37 -26.68 3.17
C VAL A 379 -2.39 -27.39 4.07
N ASN A 380 -2.04 -28.59 4.53
CA ASN A 380 -2.91 -29.44 5.35
C ASN A 380 -3.13 -28.92 6.77
N HIS A 381 -2.07 -28.47 7.44
CA HIS A 381 -2.09 -28.21 8.88
C HIS A 381 -1.29 -26.99 9.28
N ALA A 382 -1.51 -26.54 10.50
CA ALA A 382 -0.72 -25.53 11.19
C ALA A 382 0.08 -26.15 12.35
N GLY A 383 0.89 -25.35 13.02
CA GLY A 383 1.60 -25.76 14.23
C GLY A 383 0.66 -25.90 15.43
N TYR A 384 1.10 -26.64 16.45
CA TYR A 384 0.34 -26.83 17.70
C TYR A 384 -0.03 -25.49 18.34
N ASP A 385 -1.21 -25.43 18.98
CA ASP A 385 -1.73 -24.29 19.73
C ASP A 385 -1.91 -22.99 18.91
N THR A 386 -1.87 -23.08 17.59
CA THR A 386 -2.11 -21.93 16.70
C THR A 386 -3.59 -21.57 16.60
N LYS A 387 -3.87 -20.30 16.28
CA LYS A 387 -5.23 -19.75 16.25
C LYS A 387 -5.59 -19.22 14.85
N PHE A 388 -5.98 -20.11 13.97
CA PHE A 388 -6.53 -19.75 12.66
C PHE A 388 -8.07 -19.71 12.64
N GLY A 389 -8.71 -19.70 13.82
CA GLY A 389 -10.15 -19.56 13.95
C GLY A 389 -10.94 -20.66 13.24
N ASP A 390 -11.97 -20.25 12.54
CA ASP A 390 -12.89 -21.16 11.84
C ASP A 390 -12.26 -21.90 10.65
N MET A 391 -11.03 -21.58 10.29
CA MET A 391 -10.29 -22.29 9.24
C MET A 391 -9.83 -23.69 9.72
N ILE A 392 -9.66 -23.87 11.01
CA ILE A 392 -9.23 -25.15 11.63
C ILE A 392 -10.47 -26.02 11.87
N ARG A 393 -10.32 -27.32 11.64
CA ARG A 393 -11.33 -28.33 11.91
C ARG A 393 -11.58 -28.43 13.41
N SER A 394 -12.84 -28.35 13.80
CA SER A 394 -13.25 -28.60 15.18
C SER A 394 -13.32 -30.12 15.46
N GLU A 395 -13.32 -30.49 16.73
CA GLU A 395 -13.51 -31.92 17.12
C GLU A 395 -14.81 -32.52 16.57
N ASP A 396 -15.85 -31.71 16.45
CA ASP A 396 -17.16 -32.14 15.91
C ASP A 396 -17.14 -32.36 14.37
N ASP A 397 -16.17 -31.76 13.66
CA ASP A 397 -16.02 -31.87 12.20
C ASP A 397 -15.03 -32.98 11.79
N VAL A 398 -14.36 -33.63 12.76
CA VAL A 398 -13.40 -34.71 12.48
C VAL A 398 -14.12 -35.96 12.00
N VAL A 399 -13.61 -36.55 10.91
CA VAL A 399 -14.05 -37.85 10.41
C VAL A 399 -12.93 -38.86 10.58
N SER A 400 -12.98 -39.60 11.67
CA SER A 400 -11.92 -40.53 12.05
C SER A 400 -11.57 -41.53 10.94
N GLY A 401 -10.30 -41.60 10.61
CA GLY A 401 -9.74 -42.42 9.53
C GLY A 401 -9.92 -41.85 8.11
N SER A 402 -10.41 -40.62 7.98
CA SER A 402 -10.38 -39.89 6.71
C SER A 402 -9.01 -39.31 6.46
N ASP A 403 -8.50 -39.50 5.24
CA ASP A 403 -7.22 -38.86 4.86
C ASP A 403 -7.31 -37.33 4.87
N GLN A 404 -8.48 -36.72 4.58
CA GLN A 404 -8.65 -35.28 4.45
C GLN A 404 -9.35 -34.61 5.62
N LYS A 405 -9.97 -35.36 6.53
CA LYS A 405 -10.82 -34.85 7.63
C LYS A 405 -10.47 -35.39 9.00
N ASP A 406 -9.26 -35.94 9.13
CA ASP A 406 -8.69 -36.37 10.39
C ASP A 406 -7.34 -35.71 10.60
N SER A 407 -7.03 -35.34 11.85
CA SER A 407 -5.79 -34.65 12.14
C SER A 407 -4.59 -35.56 11.98
N LEU A 408 -3.53 -35.07 11.38
CA LEU A 408 -2.25 -35.77 11.29
C LEU A 408 -1.41 -35.45 12.54
N SER A 409 -1.19 -36.45 13.39
CA SER A 409 -0.39 -36.30 14.64
C SER A 409 -0.92 -35.20 15.57
N ASP A 410 -2.23 -35.07 15.68
CA ASP A 410 -2.91 -34.05 16.51
C ASP A 410 -2.58 -32.59 16.13
N LEU A 411 -2.04 -32.35 14.93
CA LEU A 411 -1.83 -31.00 14.41
C LEU A 411 -3.16 -30.34 14.02
N PRO A 412 -3.30 -29.02 14.22
CA PRO A 412 -4.48 -28.29 13.78
C PRO A 412 -4.70 -28.42 12.27
N ASP A 413 -5.77 -29.13 11.88
CA ASP A 413 -6.08 -29.47 10.49
C ASP A 413 -6.95 -28.40 9.83
N PHE A 414 -6.59 -27.94 8.64
CA PHE A 414 -7.37 -26.98 7.88
C PHE A 414 -8.54 -27.64 7.16
N LYS A 415 -9.70 -26.98 7.18
CA LYS A 415 -10.91 -27.41 6.43
C LYS A 415 -10.72 -27.13 4.94
N THR A 416 -9.88 -27.91 4.27
CA THR A 416 -9.55 -27.70 2.85
C THR A 416 -10.72 -27.94 1.90
N GLU A 417 -11.80 -28.58 2.35
CA GLU A 417 -13.07 -28.69 1.65
C GLU A 417 -13.91 -27.39 1.68
N ASP A 418 -13.60 -26.44 2.55
CA ASP A 418 -14.25 -25.13 2.58
C ASP A 418 -13.59 -24.23 1.52
N PRO A 419 -14.36 -23.73 0.53
CA PRO A 419 -13.78 -22.89 -0.53
C PRO A 419 -13.13 -21.59 -0.03
N ALA A 420 -13.58 -21.02 1.08
CA ALA A 420 -12.98 -19.81 1.63
C ALA A 420 -11.63 -20.13 2.29
N VAL A 421 -11.51 -21.29 2.94
CA VAL A 421 -10.26 -21.78 3.53
C VAL A 421 -9.27 -22.11 2.42
N SER A 422 -9.70 -22.90 1.41
CA SER A 422 -8.91 -23.22 0.22
C SER A 422 -8.36 -21.96 -0.44
N ALA A 423 -9.21 -21.00 -0.77
CA ALA A 423 -8.81 -19.75 -1.42
C ALA A 423 -7.79 -18.96 -0.58
N GLN A 424 -7.91 -18.95 0.75
CA GLN A 424 -6.96 -18.27 1.63
C GLN A 424 -5.60 -18.97 1.66
N LEU A 425 -5.58 -20.30 1.73
CA LEU A 425 -4.35 -21.09 1.68
C LEU A 425 -3.63 -20.91 0.34
N VAL A 426 -4.37 -21.00 -0.76
CA VAL A 426 -3.86 -20.76 -2.12
C VAL A 426 -3.27 -19.34 -2.25
N LYS A 427 -3.96 -18.33 -1.71
CA LYS A 427 -3.48 -16.94 -1.71
C LYS A 427 -2.16 -16.80 -0.98
N TRP A 428 -2.00 -17.39 0.20
CA TRP A 428 -0.76 -17.31 0.98
C TRP A 428 0.42 -17.93 0.21
N GLN A 429 0.24 -19.14 -0.33
CA GLN A 429 1.33 -19.82 -1.04
C GLN A 429 1.70 -19.12 -2.36
N THR A 430 0.71 -18.69 -3.13
CA THR A 430 0.94 -17.98 -4.39
C THR A 430 1.64 -16.64 -4.18
N GLN A 431 1.40 -15.98 -3.05
CA GLN A 431 2.03 -14.71 -2.74
C GLN A 431 3.55 -14.82 -2.59
N TRP A 432 4.06 -15.90 -1.99
CA TRP A 432 5.51 -16.13 -1.90
C TRP A 432 6.19 -16.25 -3.27
N VAL A 433 5.53 -16.90 -4.22
CA VAL A 433 6.04 -16.99 -5.60
C VAL A 433 6.07 -15.63 -6.28
N LYS A 434 5.01 -14.83 -6.10
CA LYS A 434 4.91 -13.47 -6.64
C LYS A 434 6.00 -12.56 -6.08
N ASP A 435 6.24 -12.63 -4.78
CA ASP A 435 7.16 -11.72 -4.09
C ASP A 435 8.62 -12.02 -4.39
N PHE A 436 9.00 -13.30 -4.47
CA PHE A 436 10.40 -13.70 -4.50
C PHE A 436 10.84 -14.38 -5.81
N GLY A 437 9.90 -14.84 -6.63
CA GLY A 437 10.24 -15.60 -7.83
C GLY A 437 10.73 -17.02 -7.54
N ILE A 438 10.14 -17.67 -6.52
CA ILE A 438 10.34 -19.09 -6.24
C ILE A 438 10.01 -19.89 -7.50
N ASP A 439 10.84 -20.90 -7.82
CA ASP A 439 10.70 -21.66 -9.06
C ASP A 439 9.71 -22.82 -8.95
N TYR A 440 9.75 -23.54 -7.83
CA TYR A 440 9.01 -24.78 -7.63
C TYR A 440 8.51 -24.92 -6.20
N PHE A 441 7.46 -25.71 -6.02
CA PHE A 441 7.06 -26.21 -4.71
C PHE A 441 7.23 -27.72 -4.60
N ARG A 442 7.76 -28.16 -3.48
CA ARG A 442 7.46 -29.47 -2.92
C ARG A 442 6.27 -29.31 -1.99
N VAL A 443 5.29 -30.15 -2.14
CA VAL A 443 4.03 -30.05 -1.41
C VAL A 443 3.97 -31.20 -0.39
N ASP A 444 3.92 -30.81 0.87
CA ASP A 444 3.80 -31.74 1.98
C ASP A 444 2.40 -32.35 2.05
N THR A 445 2.28 -33.59 2.49
CA THR A 445 1.02 -34.26 2.84
C THR A 445 -0.10 -34.13 1.78
N VAL A 446 0.22 -34.25 0.50
CA VAL A 446 -0.72 -34.04 -0.64
C VAL A 446 -2.01 -34.84 -0.48
N LYS A 447 -1.91 -36.06 0.03
CA LYS A 447 -3.04 -36.98 0.24
C LYS A 447 -4.08 -36.46 1.23
N HIS A 448 -3.65 -35.56 2.14
CA HIS A 448 -4.45 -35.06 3.24
C HIS A 448 -5.21 -33.75 2.93
N VAL A 449 -5.10 -33.26 1.71
CA VAL A 449 -5.75 -32.02 1.22
C VAL A 449 -6.69 -32.35 0.08
N GLU A 450 -7.81 -31.67 0.03
CA GLU A 450 -8.80 -31.87 -1.03
C GLU A 450 -8.25 -31.56 -2.43
N ASN A 451 -8.63 -32.36 -3.42
CA ASN A 451 -8.17 -32.22 -4.79
C ASN A 451 -8.49 -30.85 -5.41
N ASP A 452 -9.63 -30.26 -5.04
CA ASP A 452 -10.06 -28.94 -5.52
C ASP A 452 -9.09 -27.85 -5.08
N THR A 453 -8.57 -27.93 -3.85
CA THR A 453 -7.52 -27.02 -3.36
C THR A 453 -6.23 -27.11 -4.20
N TRP A 454 -5.83 -28.31 -4.58
CA TRP A 454 -4.68 -28.49 -5.47
C TRP A 454 -4.91 -27.94 -6.87
N ALA A 455 -6.12 -28.10 -7.40
CA ALA A 455 -6.51 -27.53 -8.69
C ALA A 455 -6.49 -26.00 -8.65
N GLU A 456 -7.03 -25.40 -7.59
CA GLU A 456 -7.00 -23.95 -7.37
C GLU A 456 -5.58 -23.42 -7.23
N LEU A 457 -4.73 -24.07 -6.43
CA LEU A 457 -3.33 -23.71 -6.28
C LEU A 457 -2.58 -23.78 -7.61
N LYS A 458 -2.78 -24.87 -8.36
CA LYS A 458 -2.14 -25.03 -9.68
C LYS A 458 -2.57 -23.94 -10.65
N ASN A 459 -3.86 -23.61 -10.69
CA ASN A 459 -4.39 -22.55 -11.54
C ASN A 459 -3.78 -21.18 -11.15
N ALA A 460 -3.79 -20.85 -9.86
CA ALA A 460 -3.23 -19.59 -9.37
C ALA A 460 -1.72 -19.46 -9.64
N LEU A 461 -0.97 -20.54 -9.50
CA LEU A 461 0.46 -20.58 -9.83
C LEU A 461 0.71 -20.45 -11.33
N THR A 462 -0.13 -21.09 -12.16
CA THR A 462 -0.03 -21.00 -13.64
C THR A 462 -0.30 -19.58 -14.15
N GLU A 463 -1.13 -18.80 -13.46
CA GLU A 463 -1.33 -17.37 -13.76
C GLU A 463 -0.07 -16.53 -13.47
N VAL A 464 0.74 -16.94 -12.49
CA VAL A 464 2.01 -16.27 -12.16
C VAL A 464 3.11 -16.73 -13.13
N ASP A 465 3.20 -18.04 -13.34
CA ASP A 465 4.16 -18.67 -14.23
C ASP A 465 3.56 -19.96 -14.83
N SER A 466 3.39 -19.97 -16.16
CA SER A 466 2.82 -21.09 -16.89
C SER A 466 3.60 -22.42 -16.71
N ASP A 467 4.90 -22.30 -16.43
CA ASP A 467 5.82 -23.45 -16.31
C ASP A 467 6.07 -23.87 -14.86
N PHE A 468 5.37 -23.26 -13.89
CA PHE A 468 5.52 -23.59 -12.48
C PHE A 468 5.25 -25.08 -12.21
N LYS A 469 6.20 -25.75 -11.54
CA LYS A 469 6.10 -27.19 -11.23
C LYS A 469 5.90 -27.41 -9.73
N MET A 470 5.24 -28.52 -9.42
CA MET A 470 5.07 -29.01 -8.05
C MET A 470 5.40 -30.49 -7.98
N ILE A 471 6.04 -30.89 -6.88
CA ILE A 471 6.22 -32.29 -6.50
C ILE A 471 5.40 -32.55 -5.23
N GLY A 472 4.53 -33.53 -5.27
CA GLY A 472 3.72 -33.91 -4.11
C GLY A 472 4.33 -35.07 -3.33
N GLU A 473 4.31 -34.98 -2.02
CA GLU A 473 4.59 -36.09 -1.15
C GLU A 473 3.33 -36.95 -0.98
N LEU A 474 3.40 -38.21 -1.42
CA LEU A 474 2.30 -39.16 -1.35
C LEU A 474 2.51 -40.23 -0.27
N SER A 475 3.73 -40.41 0.23
CA SER A 475 4.01 -41.43 1.23
C SER A 475 3.72 -40.92 2.62
N LEU A 476 2.97 -41.70 3.38
CA LEU A 476 2.91 -41.57 4.82
C LEU A 476 4.18 -42.19 5.40
N ILE A 477 4.97 -41.38 6.06
CA ILE A 477 5.95 -41.91 7.03
C ILE A 477 5.12 -42.22 8.28
N HIS A 478 4.87 -43.47 8.50
CA HIS A 478 4.26 -43.96 9.74
C HIS A 478 5.30 -44.00 10.85
#